data_a4c111f759f726d04a1cb86c8ab5c0e9
#
_entry.id   a4c111f759f726d04a1cb86c8ab5c0e9
#
_cell.length_a   1.000
_cell.length_b   1.000
_cell.length_c   1.000
_cell.angle_alpha   90.00
_cell.angle_beta   90.00
_cell.angle_gamma   90.00
#
_symmetry.space_group_name_H-M   'P 1'
#
loop_
_entity.id
_entity.type
_entity.pdbx_description
1 polymer ?
#
loop_
_entity_poly.entity_id
_entity_poly.type
_entity_poly.pdbx_seq_one_letter_code
_entity_poly.pdbx_strand_id
1 'polypeptide(L)'
;VHGWITFNGQKMSKSLGNVVDPFVLIEPYGADAIRYHILREMALGADSAFSNEIMINRINSDLANGLGNLVSRTVAMTLKYFDGTLPTEKQSGEFDDELIAEATSLLAKVDDCVENTRLQDALIAIFKVVSRSNKYIDETTPWILAKDEANKPRLAAVLYNLLDTIRIISAVLAPFMPATMPKVWEQIGASEDDVKYENLGRFGVLPANVTVKKGDLLFPRIDVEKEIDELNALIKSNAPAEEEASNVVPLSDIISIDDFGKVDLRVAEVKECEKVPKAKKLLKLQLDDGMGGRQVVSGIAKWYKPEDLVGKKIIVVANLK
;
A
#
# COMPACT_ATOMS: atom_id res chain seq x y z
N VAL A 1 11.79 -8.79 10.19
CA VAL A 1 10.89 -7.92 10.99
C VAL A 1 10.73 -6.62 10.21
N HIS A 2 9.50 -6.24 9.89
CA HIS A 2 9.19 -4.93 9.31
C HIS A 2 8.95 -3.90 10.42
N GLY A 3 9.13 -2.61 10.11
CA GLY A 3 8.78 -1.51 10.99
C GLY A 3 7.26 -1.27 11.06
N TRP A 4 6.85 -0.24 11.76
CA TRP A 4 5.46 0.19 11.81
C TRP A 4 5.06 0.85 10.49
N ILE A 5 3.83 0.54 10.04
CA ILE A 5 3.20 1.26 8.95
C ILE A 5 2.22 2.27 9.56
N THR A 6 2.44 3.54 9.28
CA THR A 6 1.58 4.64 9.70
C THR A 6 0.75 5.12 8.51
N PHE A 7 -0.39 5.75 8.77
CA PHE A 7 -1.19 6.41 7.73
C PHE A 7 -1.05 7.93 7.88
N ASN A 8 -0.52 8.58 6.84
CA ASN A 8 -0.20 10.02 6.87
C ASN A 8 0.62 10.43 8.11
N GLY A 9 1.57 9.58 8.52
CA GLY A 9 2.43 9.84 9.68
C GLY A 9 1.81 9.54 11.05
N GLN A 10 0.54 9.10 11.10
CA GLN A 10 -0.15 8.75 12.33
C GLN A 10 -0.29 7.23 12.48
N LYS A 11 -0.21 6.74 13.72
CA LYS A 11 -0.45 5.33 14.02
C LYS A 11 -1.86 4.93 13.57
N MET A 12 -1.97 3.82 12.82
CA MET A 12 -3.28 3.27 12.45
C MET A 12 -4.03 2.76 13.68
N SER A 13 -5.29 3.16 13.82
CA SER A 13 -6.17 2.73 14.91
C SER A 13 -7.61 2.62 14.42
N LYS A 14 -8.30 1.55 14.80
CA LYS A 14 -9.73 1.38 14.48
C LYS A 14 -10.58 2.50 15.07
N SER A 15 -10.22 3.01 16.25
CA SER A 15 -10.92 4.12 16.91
C SER A 15 -10.72 5.47 16.21
N LEU A 16 -9.63 5.66 15.48
CA LEU A 16 -9.38 6.85 14.66
C LEU A 16 -9.93 6.74 13.25
N GLY A 17 -10.43 5.56 12.86
CA GLY A 17 -10.95 5.33 11.51
C GLY A 17 -9.91 5.45 10.40
N ASN A 18 -8.61 5.42 10.72
CA ASN A 18 -7.51 5.61 9.77
C ASN A 18 -6.81 4.30 9.38
N VAL A 19 -7.47 3.17 9.59
CA VAL A 19 -6.96 1.86 9.17
C VAL A 19 -7.26 1.68 7.68
N VAL A 20 -6.22 1.44 6.90
CA VAL A 20 -6.36 1.12 5.47
C VAL A 20 -6.65 -0.37 5.32
N ASP A 21 -7.80 -0.70 4.77
CA ASP A 21 -8.13 -2.07 4.39
C ASP A 21 -7.50 -2.37 3.02
N PRO A 22 -6.55 -3.32 2.92
CA PRO A 22 -5.90 -3.63 1.66
C PRO A 22 -6.88 -4.18 0.61
N PHE A 23 -7.99 -4.81 1.00
CA PHE A 23 -8.98 -5.31 0.04
C PHE A 23 -9.68 -4.19 -0.72
N VAL A 24 -9.95 -3.06 -0.07
CA VAL A 24 -10.51 -1.86 -0.71
C VAL A 24 -9.57 -1.31 -1.80
N LEU A 25 -8.26 -1.46 -1.62
CA LEU A 25 -7.26 -1.02 -2.60
C LEU A 25 -7.01 -2.06 -3.70
N ILE A 26 -7.11 -3.36 -3.37
CA ILE A 26 -6.86 -4.44 -4.33
C ILE A 26 -7.95 -4.50 -5.40
N GLU A 27 -9.19 -4.19 -5.07
CA GLU A 27 -10.31 -4.25 -6.00
C GLU A 27 -10.14 -3.31 -7.21
N PRO A 28 -9.86 -2.00 -7.05
CA PRO A 28 -9.66 -1.08 -8.18
C PRO A 28 -8.28 -1.15 -8.83
N TYR A 29 -7.22 -1.43 -8.08
CA TYR A 29 -5.83 -1.32 -8.60
C TYR A 29 -5.17 -2.66 -8.89
N GLY A 30 -5.73 -3.75 -8.39
CA GLY A 30 -5.13 -5.08 -8.45
C GLY A 30 -4.08 -5.33 -7.38
N ALA A 31 -3.93 -6.60 -6.99
CA ALA A 31 -3.00 -7.01 -5.94
C ALA A 31 -1.53 -6.66 -6.27
N ASP A 32 -1.13 -6.77 -7.53
CA ASP A 32 0.26 -6.54 -7.95
C ASP A 32 0.67 -5.07 -7.82
N ALA A 33 -0.23 -4.13 -8.10
CA ALA A 33 0.05 -2.70 -7.93
C ALA A 33 0.24 -2.34 -6.45
N ILE A 34 -0.57 -2.93 -5.56
CA ILE A 34 -0.43 -2.73 -4.11
C ILE A 34 0.84 -3.40 -3.58
N ARG A 35 1.16 -4.63 -4.01
CA ARG A 35 2.42 -5.32 -3.67
C ARG A 35 3.63 -4.49 -4.08
N TYR A 36 3.61 -3.98 -5.33
CA TYR A 36 4.65 -3.10 -5.84
C TYR A 36 4.82 -1.86 -4.96
N HIS A 37 3.73 -1.15 -4.66
CA HIS A 37 3.78 0.04 -3.82
C HIS A 37 4.39 -0.25 -2.45
N ILE A 38 3.92 -1.29 -1.76
CA ILE A 38 4.43 -1.66 -0.43
C ILE A 38 5.92 -1.98 -0.48
N LEU A 39 6.34 -2.84 -1.40
CA LEU A 39 7.75 -3.26 -1.51
C LEU A 39 8.67 -2.14 -2.00
N ARG A 40 8.13 -1.16 -2.74
CA ARG A 40 8.87 -0.05 -3.30
C ARG A 40 9.02 1.12 -2.34
N GLU A 41 8.02 1.39 -1.50
CA GLU A 41 7.99 2.55 -0.60
C GLU A 41 8.35 2.20 0.84
N MET A 42 8.19 0.94 1.24
CA MET A 42 8.36 0.53 2.64
C MET A 42 9.63 -0.30 2.80
N ALA A 43 10.69 0.34 3.26
CA ALA A 43 11.95 -0.34 3.51
C ALA A 43 11.80 -1.35 4.67
N LEU A 44 12.35 -2.57 4.49
CA LEU A 44 12.39 -3.56 5.56
C LEU A 44 13.26 -3.05 6.72
N GLY A 45 12.76 -3.21 7.95
CA GLY A 45 13.48 -2.82 9.16
C GLY A 45 13.31 -1.36 9.59
N ALA A 46 12.59 -0.54 8.84
CA ALA A 46 12.29 0.86 9.17
C ALA A 46 10.78 1.12 9.25
N ASP A 47 10.39 2.14 10.00
CA ASP A 47 9.02 2.63 10.00
C ASP A 47 8.71 3.35 8.69
N SER A 48 7.51 3.17 8.17
CA SER A 48 7.11 3.71 6.89
C SER A 48 5.73 4.35 6.98
N ALA A 49 5.49 5.37 6.16
CA ALA A 49 4.20 6.03 6.06
C ALA A 49 3.48 5.60 4.77
N PHE A 50 2.27 5.08 4.91
CA PHE A 50 1.36 4.87 3.79
C PHE A 50 0.57 6.16 3.53
N SER A 51 0.40 6.50 2.27
CA SER A 51 -0.45 7.60 1.81
C SER A 51 -1.10 7.21 0.48
N ASN A 52 -2.40 7.47 0.34
CA ASN A 52 -3.13 7.24 -0.91
C ASN A 52 -2.51 8.00 -2.07
N GLU A 53 -2.11 9.25 -1.83
CA GLU A 53 -1.48 10.10 -2.85
C GLU A 53 -0.16 9.53 -3.35
N ILE A 54 0.73 9.09 -2.43
CA ILE A 54 2.01 8.47 -2.80
C ILE A 54 1.76 7.18 -3.58
N MET A 55 0.79 6.37 -3.18
CA MET A 55 0.43 5.13 -3.86
C MET A 55 -0.03 5.40 -5.30
N ILE A 56 -1.00 6.30 -5.50
CA ILE A 56 -1.54 6.61 -6.82
C ILE A 56 -0.47 7.23 -7.73
N ASN A 57 0.32 8.17 -7.20
CA ASN A 57 1.42 8.76 -7.95
C ASN A 57 2.46 7.73 -8.35
N ARG A 58 2.78 6.76 -7.49
CA ARG A 58 3.72 5.69 -7.79
C ARG A 58 3.17 4.72 -8.84
N ILE A 59 1.89 4.34 -8.76
CA ILE A 59 1.23 3.53 -9.79
C ILE A 59 1.27 4.26 -11.15
N ASN A 60 0.95 5.55 -11.18
CA ASN A 60 0.97 6.33 -12.41
C ASN A 60 2.38 6.49 -12.99
N SER A 61 3.37 6.85 -12.16
CA SER A 61 4.73 7.13 -12.66
C SER A 61 5.45 5.87 -13.11
N ASP A 62 5.47 4.86 -12.28
CA ASP A 62 6.29 3.67 -12.51
C ASP A 62 5.54 2.60 -13.31
N LEU A 63 4.30 2.28 -12.92
CA LEU A 63 3.57 1.18 -13.55
C LEU A 63 2.87 1.63 -14.84
N ALA A 64 2.07 2.69 -14.82
CA ALA A 64 1.35 3.12 -16.02
C ALA A 64 2.27 3.79 -17.05
N ASN A 65 2.97 4.87 -16.66
CA ASN A 65 3.83 5.64 -17.56
C ASN A 65 5.20 5.01 -17.78
N GLY A 66 5.70 4.19 -16.84
CA GLY A 66 6.96 3.46 -16.97
C GLY A 66 6.79 2.15 -17.72
N LEU A 67 6.46 1.07 -16.99
CA LEU A 67 6.40 -0.29 -17.51
C LEU A 67 5.26 -0.50 -18.52
N GLY A 68 4.04 -0.05 -18.19
CA GLY A 68 2.87 -0.21 -19.05
C GLY A 68 3.04 0.49 -20.39
N ASN A 69 3.58 1.72 -20.38
CA ASN A 69 3.89 2.47 -21.59
C ASN A 69 4.99 1.78 -22.43
N LEU A 70 6.05 1.28 -21.78
CA LEU A 70 7.12 0.55 -22.47
C LEU A 70 6.57 -0.66 -23.23
N VAL A 71 5.80 -1.52 -22.57
CA VAL A 71 5.22 -2.72 -23.16
C VAL A 71 4.25 -2.34 -24.29
N SER A 72 3.30 -1.45 -24.03
CA SER A 72 2.26 -1.10 -24.99
C SER A 72 2.82 -0.40 -26.25
N ARG A 73 3.80 0.52 -26.08
CA ARG A 73 4.49 1.18 -27.23
C ARG A 73 5.27 0.17 -28.07
N THR A 74 6.04 -0.72 -27.43
CA THR A 74 6.84 -1.71 -28.13
C THR A 74 5.97 -2.68 -28.92
N VAL A 75 4.92 -3.23 -28.29
CA VAL A 75 3.96 -4.13 -28.97
C VAL A 75 3.22 -3.40 -30.09
N ALA A 76 2.72 -2.19 -29.85
CA ALA A 76 2.01 -1.42 -30.85
C ALA A 76 2.88 -1.07 -32.08
N MET A 77 4.16 -0.73 -31.87
CA MET A 77 5.09 -0.48 -32.98
C MET A 77 5.40 -1.76 -33.76
N THR A 78 5.58 -2.91 -33.08
CA THR A 78 5.79 -4.19 -33.75
C THR A 78 4.57 -4.59 -34.58
N LEU A 79 3.37 -4.44 -34.04
CA LEU A 79 2.12 -4.67 -34.80
C LEU A 79 2.00 -3.74 -36.00
N LYS A 80 2.30 -2.45 -35.81
CA LYS A 80 2.12 -1.44 -36.85
C LYS A 80 3.12 -1.56 -38.01
N TYR A 81 4.38 -1.88 -37.71
CA TYR A 81 5.45 -1.83 -38.70
C TYR A 81 5.84 -3.19 -39.29
N PHE A 82 5.46 -4.28 -38.62
CA PHE A 82 5.80 -5.65 -38.98
C PHE A 82 4.64 -6.63 -38.88
N ASP A 83 3.39 -6.15 -38.84
CA ASP A 83 2.19 -6.99 -38.69
C ASP A 83 2.30 -7.99 -37.51
N GLY A 84 3.02 -7.60 -36.48
CA GLY A 84 3.18 -8.36 -35.24
C GLY A 84 4.36 -9.35 -35.22
N THR A 85 5.00 -9.65 -36.35
CA THR A 85 6.11 -10.62 -36.40
C THR A 85 7.39 -9.95 -36.90
N LEU A 86 8.43 -9.95 -36.09
CA LEU A 86 9.71 -9.36 -36.49
C LEU A 86 10.41 -10.23 -37.56
N PRO A 87 11.10 -9.61 -38.55
CA PRO A 87 11.97 -10.32 -39.48
C PRO A 87 13.22 -10.83 -38.76
N THR A 88 13.83 -11.86 -39.33
CA THR A 88 15.10 -12.43 -38.81
C THR A 88 16.29 -11.50 -39.04
N GLU A 89 16.26 -10.76 -40.16
CA GLU A 89 17.28 -9.79 -40.51
C GLU A 89 17.23 -8.58 -39.61
N LYS A 90 18.34 -8.27 -38.96
CA LYS A 90 18.49 -7.16 -38.01
C LYS A 90 19.84 -6.48 -38.19
N GLN A 91 19.82 -5.16 -38.06
CA GLN A 91 21.05 -4.35 -38.11
C GLN A 91 21.23 -3.66 -36.76
N SER A 92 22.31 -3.97 -36.05
CA SER A 92 22.69 -3.29 -34.81
C SER A 92 23.10 -1.84 -35.09
N GLY A 93 23.06 -1.01 -34.04
CA GLY A 93 23.41 0.38 -34.14
C GLY A 93 23.68 1.01 -32.80
N GLU A 94 23.80 2.34 -32.81
CA GLU A 94 24.07 3.13 -31.63
C GLU A 94 23.03 2.87 -30.51
N PHE A 95 23.45 2.94 -29.25
CA PHE A 95 22.68 2.71 -28.02
C PHE A 95 22.31 1.26 -27.71
N ASP A 96 22.52 0.30 -28.64
CA ASP A 96 22.13 -1.11 -28.41
C ASP A 96 22.92 -1.74 -27.28
N ASP A 97 24.25 -1.58 -27.31
CA ASP A 97 25.17 -2.20 -26.35
C ASP A 97 24.90 -1.71 -24.92
N GLU A 98 24.59 -0.44 -24.75
CA GLU A 98 24.24 0.11 -23.43
C GLU A 98 22.96 -0.51 -22.87
N LEU A 99 21.90 -0.63 -23.70
CA LEU A 99 20.65 -1.24 -23.29
C LEU A 99 20.85 -2.73 -22.95
N ILE A 100 21.56 -3.46 -23.79
CA ILE A 100 21.85 -4.88 -23.62
C ILE A 100 22.65 -5.12 -22.32
N ALA A 101 23.68 -4.31 -22.07
CA ALA A 101 24.49 -4.40 -20.86
C ALA A 101 23.68 -4.12 -19.58
N GLU A 102 22.84 -3.09 -19.59
CA GLU A 102 21.96 -2.78 -18.46
C GLU A 102 20.96 -3.93 -18.21
N ALA A 103 20.36 -4.50 -19.27
CA ALA A 103 19.42 -5.60 -19.18
C ALA A 103 20.07 -6.89 -18.65
N THR A 104 21.21 -7.30 -19.20
CA THR A 104 21.90 -8.55 -18.83
C THR A 104 22.51 -8.52 -17.43
N SER A 105 22.90 -7.33 -16.94
CA SER A 105 23.41 -7.15 -15.58
C SER A 105 22.32 -7.07 -14.51
N LEU A 106 21.03 -7.00 -14.91
CA LEU A 106 19.92 -6.75 -13.99
C LEU A 106 19.74 -7.90 -12.98
N LEU A 107 19.77 -9.16 -13.43
CA LEU A 107 19.57 -10.31 -12.56
C LEU A 107 20.55 -10.31 -11.38
N ALA A 108 21.85 -10.17 -11.65
CA ALA A 108 22.86 -10.18 -10.59
C ALA A 108 22.69 -9.04 -9.58
N LYS A 109 22.23 -7.86 -10.03
CA LYS A 109 21.93 -6.71 -9.14
C LYS A 109 20.71 -7.00 -8.25
N VAL A 110 19.69 -7.63 -8.83
CA VAL A 110 18.47 -7.96 -8.07
C VAL A 110 18.73 -9.09 -7.09
N ASP A 111 19.47 -10.12 -7.47
CA ASP A 111 19.86 -11.21 -6.58
C ASP A 111 20.64 -10.70 -5.36
N ASP A 112 21.67 -9.85 -5.57
CA ASP A 112 22.39 -9.23 -4.45
C ASP A 112 21.45 -8.43 -3.53
N CYS A 113 20.51 -7.68 -4.09
CA CYS A 113 19.54 -6.94 -3.31
C CYS A 113 18.60 -7.86 -2.51
N VAL A 114 18.11 -8.94 -3.12
CA VAL A 114 17.17 -9.89 -2.47
C VAL A 114 17.88 -10.68 -1.39
N GLU A 115 19.09 -11.20 -1.63
CA GLU A 115 19.89 -11.92 -0.64
C GLU A 115 20.19 -11.07 0.59
N ASN A 116 20.36 -9.76 0.41
CA ASN A 116 20.57 -8.78 1.49
C ASN A 116 19.27 -8.16 2.00
N THR A 117 18.10 -8.69 1.66
CA THR A 117 16.76 -8.19 2.06
C THR A 117 16.48 -6.72 1.69
N ARG A 118 17.14 -6.20 0.65
CA ARG A 118 16.99 -4.84 0.10
C ARG A 118 15.99 -4.82 -1.05
N LEU A 119 14.73 -5.23 -0.76
CA LEU A 119 13.69 -5.39 -1.81
C LEU A 119 13.35 -4.07 -2.51
N GLN A 120 13.41 -2.96 -1.80
CA GLN A 120 13.24 -1.62 -2.38
C GLN A 120 14.31 -1.33 -3.44
N ASP A 121 15.58 -1.62 -3.14
CA ASP A 121 16.70 -1.40 -4.06
C ASP A 121 16.60 -2.31 -5.28
N ALA A 122 16.13 -3.55 -5.11
CA ALA A 122 15.85 -4.46 -6.22
C ALA A 122 14.85 -3.84 -7.21
N LEU A 123 13.73 -3.30 -6.70
CA LEU A 123 12.73 -2.64 -7.54
C LEU A 123 13.28 -1.35 -8.18
N ILE A 124 14.12 -0.58 -7.47
CA ILE A 124 14.80 0.60 -8.04
C ILE A 124 15.69 0.17 -9.23
N ALA A 125 16.46 -0.90 -9.07
CA ALA A 125 17.32 -1.41 -10.15
C ALA A 125 16.52 -1.86 -11.37
N ILE A 126 15.39 -2.56 -11.17
CA ILE A 126 14.49 -2.99 -12.25
C ILE A 126 13.94 -1.77 -13.01
N PHE A 127 13.39 -0.80 -12.29
CA PHE A 127 12.76 0.38 -12.91
C PHE A 127 13.78 1.36 -13.52
N LYS A 128 15.07 1.27 -13.15
CA LYS A 128 16.15 1.94 -13.86
C LYS A 128 16.28 1.38 -15.29
N VAL A 129 16.17 0.06 -15.47
CA VAL A 129 16.21 -0.57 -16.82
C VAL A 129 14.94 -0.23 -17.60
N VAL A 130 13.75 -0.16 -16.96
CA VAL A 130 12.52 0.34 -17.59
C VAL A 130 12.72 1.76 -18.13
N SER A 131 13.29 2.66 -17.32
CA SER A 131 13.55 4.05 -17.72
C SER A 131 14.58 4.13 -18.86
N ARG A 132 15.65 3.31 -18.81
CA ARG A 132 16.65 3.20 -19.90
C ARG A 132 16.01 2.72 -21.20
N SER A 133 15.08 1.77 -21.12
CA SER A 133 14.36 1.24 -22.29
C SER A 133 13.44 2.29 -22.92
N ASN A 134 12.72 3.07 -22.11
CA ASN A 134 11.92 4.19 -22.63
C ASN A 134 12.81 5.26 -23.29
N LYS A 135 13.95 5.60 -22.67
CA LYS A 135 14.93 6.52 -23.25
C LYS A 135 15.49 5.98 -24.57
N TYR A 136 15.77 4.67 -24.67
CA TYR A 136 16.24 4.04 -25.91
C TYR A 136 15.23 4.17 -27.05
N ILE A 137 13.92 4.09 -26.78
CA ILE A 137 12.89 4.38 -27.78
C ILE A 137 13.01 5.81 -28.30
N ASP A 138 13.26 6.78 -27.41
CA ASP A 138 13.32 8.19 -27.78
C ASP A 138 14.64 8.53 -28.52
N GLU A 139 15.74 7.87 -28.18
CA GLU A 139 17.05 8.00 -28.86
C GLU A 139 17.05 7.36 -30.26
N THR A 140 16.45 6.18 -30.39
CA THR A 140 16.44 5.43 -31.68
C THR A 140 15.32 5.88 -32.60
N THR A 141 14.36 6.64 -32.13
CA THR A 141 13.25 7.22 -32.91
C THR A 141 12.61 6.25 -33.93
N PRO A 142 12.02 5.09 -33.48
CA PRO A 142 11.53 4.04 -34.37
C PRO A 142 10.52 4.53 -35.41
N TRP A 143 9.72 5.58 -35.10
CA TRP A 143 8.76 6.19 -36.01
C TRP A 143 9.43 6.98 -37.17
N ILE A 144 10.71 7.34 -37.05
CA ILE A 144 11.52 7.93 -38.13
C ILE A 144 12.11 6.81 -38.98
N LEU A 145 12.69 5.77 -38.34
CA LEU A 145 13.21 4.59 -39.04
C LEU A 145 12.15 3.94 -39.93
N ALA A 146 10.91 3.89 -39.45
CA ALA A 146 9.79 3.30 -40.19
C ALA A 146 9.41 4.04 -41.50
N LYS A 147 9.93 5.23 -41.77
CA LYS A 147 9.60 6.00 -42.97
C LYS A 147 10.36 5.54 -44.21
N ASP A 148 11.45 4.81 -44.04
CA ASP A 148 12.32 4.34 -45.13
C ASP A 148 12.52 2.83 -45.04
N GLU A 149 12.19 2.13 -46.13
CA GLU A 149 12.35 0.69 -46.23
C GLU A 149 13.80 0.22 -45.99
N ALA A 150 14.80 1.03 -46.36
CA ALA A 150 16.21 0.73 -46.13
C ALA A 150 16.57 0.63 -44.62
N ASN A 151 15.79 1.27 -43.75
CA ASN A 151 15.97 1.24 -42.31
C ASN A 151 15.21 0.11 -41.61
N LYS A 152 14.44 -0.70 -42.33
CA LYS A 152 13.67 -1.82 -41.74
C LYS A 152 14.52 -2.79 -40.91
N PRO A 153 15.72 -3.23 -41.35
CA PRO A 153 16.57 -4.10 -40.52
C PRO A 153 16.99 -3.42 -39.19
N ARG A 154 17.25 -2.10 -39.25
CA ARG A 154 17.58 -1.33 -38.03
C ARG A 154 16.35 -1.21 -37.10
N LEU A 155 15.18 -0.90 -37.63
CA LEU A 155 13.93 -0.85 -36.90
C LEU A 155 13.61 -2.22 -36.25
N ALA A 156 13.83 -3.32 -36.97
CA ALA A 156 13.62 -4.67 -36.43
C ALA A 156 14.59 -4.96 -35.28
N ALA A 157 15.84 -4.51 -35.34
CA ALA A 157 16.81 -4.64 -34.25
C ALA A 157 16.36 -3.86 -33.03
N VAL A 158 15.92 -2.60 -33.19
CA VAL A 158 15.44 -1.76 -32.10
C VAL A 158 14.27 -2.41 -31.38
N LEU A 159 13.26 -2.89 -32.10
CA LEU A 159 12.09 -3.51 -31.49
C LEU A 159 12.42 -4.86 -30.84
N TYR A 160 13.31 -5.64 -31.43
CA TYR A 160 13.79 -6.88 -30.85
C TYR A 160 14.52 -6.63 -29.52
N ASN A 161 15.43 -5.65 -29.48
CA ASN A 161 16.16 -5.28 -28.29
C ASN A 161 15.22 -4.86 -27.16
N LEU A 162 14.15 -4.12 -27.49
CA LEU A 162 13.12 -3.75 -26.50
C LEU A 162 12.35 -4.98 -26.02
N LEU A 163 11.91 -5.87 -26.92
CA LEU A 163 11.15 -7.08 -26.55
C LEU A 163 11.97 -8.00 -25.64
N ASP A 164 13.25 -8.25 -25.98
CA ASP A 164 14.09 -9.12 -25.16
C ASP A 164 14.49 -8.46 -23.82
N THR A 165 14.64 -7.14 -23.79
CA THR A 165 14.79 -6.40 -22.53
C THR A 165 13.54 -6.48 -21.67
N ILE A 166 12.33 -6.34 -22.24
CA ILE A 166 11.06 -6.51 -21.53
C ILE A 166 10.92 -7.94 -20.98
N ARG A 167 11.36 -8.95 -21.72
CA ARG A 167 11.42 -10.34 -21.24
C ARG A 167 12.24 -10.45 -19.96
N ILE A 168 13.45 -9.91 -19.93
CA ILE A 168 14.32 -9.93 -18.75
C ILE A 168 13.65 -9.17 -17.59
N ILE A 169 13.21 -7.93 -17.84
CA ILE A 169 12.55 -7.08 -16.83
C ILE A 169 11.36 -7.81 -16.21
N SER A 170 10.47 -8.34 -17.05
CA SER A 170 9.23 -8.96 -16.58
C SER A 170 9.47 -10.26 -15.83
N ALA A 171 10.46 -11.05 -16.23
CA ALA A 171 10.82 -12.28 -15.54
C ALA A 171 11.44 -12.00 -14.16
N VAL A 172 12.34 -11.02 -14.05
CA VAL A 172 12.92 -10.59 -12.76
C VAL A 172 11.87 -9.93 -11.86
N LEU A 173 10.85 -9.29 -12.44
CA LEU A 173 9.75 -8.63 -11.72
C LEU A 173 8.65 -9.61 -11.29
N ALA A 174 8.58 -10.81 -11.87
CA ALA A 174 7.52 -11.79 -11.61
C ALA A 174 7.32 -12.15 -10.11
N PRO A 175 8.36 -12.32 -9.28
CA PRO A 175 8.18 -12.56 -7.84
C PRO A 175 7.47 -11.41 -7.10
N PHE A 176 7.62 -10.18 -7.59
CA PHE A 176 6.99 -8.98 -7.03
C PHE A 176 5.56 -8.80 -7.53
N MET A 177 5.30 -9.13 -8.81
CA MET A 177 4.04 -8.88 -9.51
C MET A 177 3.57 -10.14 -10.30
N PRO A 178 3.25 -11.24 -9.59
CA PRO A 178 3.05 -12.56 -10.19
C PRO A 178 1.81 -12.67 -11.11
N ALA A 179 0.78 -11.84 -10.92
CA ALA A 179 -0.43 -11.89 -11.73
C ALA A 179 -0.31 -11.09 -13.04
N THR A 180 0.58 -10.08 -13.07
CA THR A 180 0.72 -9.19 -14.23
C THR A 180 1.77 -9.69 -15.22
N MET A 181 2.88 -10.26 -14.73
CA MET A 181 4.01 -10.62 -15.61
C MET A 181 3.66 -11.70 -16.65
N PRO A 182 2.85 -12.73 -16.37
CA PRO A 182 2.41 -13.66 -17.41
C PRO A 182 1.66 -12.98 -18.57
N LYS A 183 0.89 -11.91 -18.30
CA LYS A 183 0.22 -11.12 -19.33
C LYS A 183 1.22 -10.36 -20.22
N VAL A 184 2.33 -9.90 -19.63
CA VAL A 184 3.43 -9.27 -20.39
C VAL A 184 4.07 -10.30 -21.31
N TRP A 185 4.38 -11.51 -20.81
CA TRP A 185 4.99 -12.59 -21.61
C TRP A 185 4.12 -12.96 -22.80
N GLU A 186 2.81 -13.09 -22.59
CA GLU A 186 1.89 -13.36 -23.69
C GLU A 186 1.92 -12.24 -24.74
N GLN A 187 1.94 -10.97 -24.32
CA GLN A 187 1.96 -9.83 -25.24
C GLN A 187 3.24 -9.76 -26.07
N ILE A 188 4.39 -10.04 -25.45
CA ILE A 188 5.68 -9.99 -26.17
C ILE A 188 6.04 -11.28 -26.89
N GLY A 189 5.21 -12.32 -26.80
CA GLY A 189 5.43 -13.62 -27.44
C GLY A 189 6.51 -14.46 -26.77
N ALA A 190 6.80 -14.24 -25.50
CA ALA A 190 7.73 -15.05 -24.73
C ALA A 190 7.07 -16.33 -24.21
N SER A 191 7.78 -17.45 -24.29
CA SER A 191 7.40 -18.73 -23.71
C SER A 191 7.82 -18.83 -22.24
N GLU A 192 7.31 -19.83 -21.51
CA GLU A 192 7.75 -20.13 -20.14
C GLU A 192 9.24 -20.48 -20.08
N ASP A 193 9.79 -21.10 -21.13
CA ASP A 193 11.21 -21.41 -21.20
C ASP A 193 12.07 -20.16 -21.34
N ASP A 194 11.63 -19.16 -22.07
CA ASP A 194 12.38 -17.91 -22.30
C ASP A 194 12.56 -17.10 -21.02
N VAL A 195 11.66 -17.27 -20.05
CA VAL A 195 11.64 -16.51 -18.78
C VAL A 195 12.19 -17.29 -17.59
N LYS A 196 12.76 -18.47 -17.80
CA LYS A 196 13.43 -19.23 -16.75
C LYS A 196 14.67 -18.51 -16.23
N TYR A 197 14.99 -18.71 -14.97
CA TYR A 197 16.07 -18.04 -14.25
C TYR A 197 17.42 -18.14 -15.00
N GLU A 198 17.77 -19.31 -15.53
CA GLU A 198 19.01 -19.54 -16.28
C GLU A 198 19.14 -18.70 -17.58
N ASN A 199 18.03 -18.14 -18.05
CA ASN A 199 17.98 -17.32 -19.27
C ASN A 199 17.99 -15.81 -19.01
N LEU A 200 17.87 -15.37 -17.74
CA LEU A 200 17.69 -13.95 -17.42
C LEU A 200 18.97 -13.11 -17.53
N GLY A 201 20.15 -13.73 -17.34
CA GLY A 201 21.44 -13.09 -17.57
C GLY A 201 21.89 -13.08 -19.05
N ARG A 202 21.06 -13.58 -19.96
CA ARG A 202 21.41 -13.74 -21.40
C ARG A 202 20.47 -12.87 -22.23
N PHE A 203 21.07 -12.26 -23.27
CA PHE A 203 20.35 -11.51 -24.28
C PHE A 203 20.19 -12.34 -25.58
N GLY A 204 19.16 -12.06 -26.37
CA GLY A 204 18.88 -12.77 -27.61
C GLY A 204 18.23 -14.15 -27.41
N VAL A 205 17.46 -14.31 -26.33
CA VAL A 205 16.75 -15.56 -26.00
C VAL A 205 15.44 -15.70 -26.76
N LEU A 206 14.73 -14.60 -26.98
CA LEU A 206 13.51 -14.63 -27.81
C LEU A 206 13.84 -15.09 -29.22
N PRO A 207 12.92 -15.81 -29.90
CA PRO A 207 13.09 -16.16 -31.31
C PRO A 207 13.39 -14.92 -32.17
N ALA A 208 14.30 -15.05 -33.15
CA ALA A 208 14.64 -13.91 -34.01
C ALA A 208 13.41 -13.35 -34.77
N ASN A 209 12.42 -14.20 -35.05
CA ASN A 209 11.14 -13.88 -35.68
C ASN A 209 9.99 -13.87 -34.64
N VAL A 210 10.23 -13.38 -33.45
CA VAL A 210 9.23 -13.32 -32.38
C VAL A 210 7.93 -12.64 -32.87
N THR A 211 6.80 -13.19 -32.44
CA THR A 211 5.47 -12.67 -32.76
C THR A 211 4.81 -12.14 -31.51
N VAL A 212 4.43 -10.87 -31.54
CA VAL A 212 3.72 -10.21 -30.44
C VAL A 212 2.21 -10.30 -30.60
N LYS A 213 1.50 -10.18 -29.49
CA LYS A 213 0.03 -10.13 -29.49
C LYS A 213 -0.45 -8.85 -28.82
N LYS A 214 -1.51 -8.27 -29.36
CA LYS A 214 -2.19 -7.18 -28.66
C LYS A 214 -2.89 -7.75 -27.42
N GLY A 215 -2.59 -7.17 -26.27
CA GLY A 215 -3.25 -7.51 -25.01
C GLY A 215 -3.95 -6.30 -24.39
N ASP A 216 -4.55 -6.51 -23.23
CA ASP A 216 -5.16 -5.45 -22.45
C ASP A 216 -4.10 -4.52 -21.87
N LEU A 217 -4.54 -3.31 -21.52
CA LEU A 217 -3.70 -2.33 -20.81
C LEU A 217 -3.35 -2.87 -19.44
N LEU A 218 -2.05 -2.97 -19.14
CA LEU A 218 -1.56 -3.57 -17.89
C LEU A 218 -1.91 -2.72 -16.66
N PHE A 219 -1.72 -1.42 -16.78
CA PHE A 219 -1.99 -0.44 -15.73
C PHE A 219 -2.63 0.80 -16.36
N PRO A 220 -3.94 1.02 -16.14
CA PRO A 220 -4.59 2.26 -16.56
C PRO A 220 -4.05 3.44 -15.76
N ARG A 221 -3.97 4.60 -16.41
CA ARG A 221 -3.63 5.84 -15.72
C ARG A 221 -4.79 6.27 -14.83
N ILE A 222 -4.49 6.62 -13.60
CA ILE A 222 -5.45 7.01 -12.57
C ILE A 222 -5.52 8.54 -12.51
N ASP A 223 -6.72 9.10 -12.44
CA ASP A 223 -6.93 10.52 -12.15
C ASP A 223 -6.68 10.76 -10.65
N VAL A 224 -5.60 11.49 -10.33
CA VAL A 224 -5.10 11.61 -8.95
C VAL A 224 -6.11 12.34 -8.06
N GLU A 225 -6.66 13.46 -8.51
CA GLU A 225 -7.54 14.29 -7.68
C GLU A 225 -8.85 13.55 -7.35
N LYS A 226 -9.49 13.01 -8.39
CA LYS A 226 -10.74 12.28 -8.24
C LYS A 226 -10.57 11.06 -7.33
N GLU A 227 -9.52 10.28 -7.53
CA GLU A 227 -9.29 9.04 -6.81
C GLU A 227 -8.93 9.26 -5.33
N ILE A 228 -8.17 10.31 -5.02
CA ILE A 228 -7.86 10.68 -3.63
C ILE A 228 -9.15 11.03 -2.88
N ASP A 229 -10.04 11.78 -3.50
CA ASP A 229 -11.32 12.15 -2.87
C ASP A 229 -12.19 10.92 -2.61
N GLU A 230 -12.29 9.99 -3.57
CA GLU A 230 -13.02 8.73 -3.42
C GLU A 230 -12.43 7.85 -2.32
N LEU A 231 -11.12 7.65 -2.29
CA LEU A 231 -10.44 6.85 -1.26
C LEU A 231 -10.58 7.47 0.15
N ASN A 232 -10.46 8.78 0.25
CA ASN A 232 -10.64 9.47 1.53
C ASN A 232 -12.09 9.39 2.04
N ALA A 233 -13.07 9.40 1.13
CA ALA A 233 -14.47 9.18 1.47
C ALA A 233 -14.71 7.74 1.96
N LEU A 234 -14.12 6.74 1.31
CA LEU A 234 -14.20 5.33 1.71
C LEU A 234 -13.57 5.07 3.08
N ILE A 235 -12.41 5.67 3.36
CA ILE A 235 -11.76 5.55 4.68
C ILE A 235 -12.65 6.15 5.78
N LYS A 236 -13.26 7.31 5.52
CA LYS A 236 -14.20 7.95 6.46
C LYS A 236 -15.47 7.13 6.67
N SER A 237 -15.98 6.47 5.64
CA SER A 237 -17.19 5.63 5.75
C SER A 237 -16.93 4.31 6.49
N ASN A 238 -15.70 3.80 6.46
CA ASN A 238 -15.26 2.61 7.20
C ASN A 238 -14.80 2.94 8.62
N ALA A 239 -14.69 4.24 8.98
CA ALA A 239 -14.61 4.62 10.37
C ALA A 239 -15.85 4.05 11.07
N PRO A 240 -15.72 3.39 12.25
CA PRO A 240 -16.89 3.03 13.04
C PRO A 240 -17.75 4.28 13.10
N ALA A 241 -19.05 4.15 12.74
CA ALA A 241 -19.99 5.26 12.94
C ALA A 241 -19.66 5.81 14.31
N GLU A 242 -19.37 7.11 14.42
CA GLU A 242 -19.22 7.72 15.73
C GLU A 242 -20.44 7.20 16.49
N GLU A 243 -20.22 6.26 17.43
CA GLU A 243 -21.25 5.95 18.41
C GLU A 243 -21.66 7.31 18.88
N GLU A 244 -22.91 7.68 18.63
CA GLU A 244 -23.52 9.00 18.93
C GLU A 244 -22.86 9.46 20.21
N ALA A 245 -22.15 10.57 20.14
CA ALA A 245 -21.22 11.03 21.15
C ALA A 245 -21.82 10.67 22.50
N SER A 246 -21.40 9.53 23.04
CA SER A 246 -21.87 9.08 24.34
C SER A 246 -21.76 10.33 25.21
N ASN A 247 -22.72 10.67 25.99
CA ASN A 247 -22.76 11.84 26.89
C ASN A 247 -21.43 11.94 27.68
N VAL A 248 -20.34 12.12 26.99
CA VAL A 248 -19.01 12.37 27.56
C VAL A 248 -19.09 13.80 28.02
N VAL A 249 -19.41 13.94 29.30
CA VAL A 249 -19.30 15.22 29.99
C VAL A 249 -17.89 15.75 29.65
N PRO A 250 -17.76 16.99 29.12
CA PRO A 250 -16.46 17.57 28.84
C PRO A 250 -15.55 17.42 30.08
N LEU A 251 -14.27 17.11 29.84
CA LEU A 251 -13.33 17.06 30.96
C LEU A 251 -13.38 18.35 31.75
N SER A 252 -13.48 18.24 33.06
CA SER A 252 -13.32 19.36 33.98
C SER A 252 -11.89 19.93 33.84
N ASP A 253 -11.64 21.10 34.43
CA ASP A 253 -10.33 21.74 34.40
C ASP A 253 -9.23 20.78 34.85
N ILE A 254 -8.08 20.90 34.21
CA ILE A 254 -6.89 20.07 34.52
C ILE A 254 -6.46 20.36 35.95
N ILE A 255 -6.35 19.31 36.75
CA ILE A 255 -5.82 19.39 38.13
C ILE A 255 -4.39 18.83 38.18
N SER A 256 -3.61 19.33 39.12
CA SER A 256 -2.26 18.81 39.38
C SER A 256 -2.29 17.47 40.11
N ILE A 257 -1.18 16.75 40.10
CA ILE A 257 -1.01 15.53 40.91
C ILE A 257 -1.15 15.82 42.42
N ASP A 258 -0.75 17.00 42.85
CA ASP A 258 -0.90 17.45 44.24
C ASP A 258 -2.37 17.70 44.58
N ASP A 259 -3.18 18.15 43.64
CA ASP A 259 -4.62 18.31 43.87
C ASP A 259 -5.31 16.96 43.91
N PHE A 260 -4.93 16.01 43.07
CA PHE A 260 -5.40 14.63 43.14
C PHE A 260 -4.96 13.95 44.44
N GLY A 261 -3.77 14.21 44.93
CA GLY A 261 -3.24 13.69 46.19
C GLY A 261 -4.05 14.14 47.42
N LYS A 262 -4.85 15.20 47.32
CA LYS A 262 -5.77 15.66 48.40
C LYS A 262 -7.03 14.83 48.46
N VAL A 263 -7.34 14.00 47.46
CA VAL A 263 -8.56 13.18 47.42
C VAL A 263 -8.30 11.87 48.16
N ASP A 264 -9.06 11.59 49.21
CA ASP A 264 -9.00 10.34 49.97
C ASP A 264 -10.01 9.34 49.36
N LEU A 265 -9.53 8.40 48.58
CA LEU A 265 -10.31 7.33 47.95
C LEU A 265 -10.31 6.09 48.84
N ARG A 266 -11.49 5.59 49.23
CA ARG A 266 -11.64 4.40 50.06
C ARG A 266 -12.60 3.40 49.45
N VAL A 267 -12.36 2.12 49.71
CA VAL A 267 -13.31 1.06 49.40
C VAL A 267 -14.25 0.91 50.59
N ALA A 268 -15.54 0.97 50.32
CA ALA A 268 -16.59 0.77 51.36
C ALA A 268 -17.63 -0.25 50.86
N GLU A 269 -18.18 -1.04 51.77
CA GLU A 269 -19.30 -1.95 51.48
C GLU A 269 -20.62 -1.25 51.72
N VAL A 270 -21.56 -1.38 50.79
CA VAL A 270 -22.92 -0.86 50.92
C VAL A 270 -23.73 -1.77 51.81
N LYS A 271 -24.07 -1.32 53.01
CA LYS A 271 -24.87 -2.09 53.95
C LYS A 271 -26.37 -1.88 53.71
N GLU A 272 -26.77 -0.65 53.41
CA GLU A 272 -28.15 -0.29 53.09
C GLU A 272 -28.20 0.74 51.96
N CYS A 273 -29.21 0.66 51.12
CA CYS A 273 -29.44 1.64 50.07
C CYS A 273 -30.95 1.91 49.93
N GLU A 274 -31.34 3.18 49.92
CA GLU A 274 -32.74 3.60 49.77
C GLU A 274 -32.89 4.82 48.85
N LYS A 275 -34.09 5.01 48.27
CA LYS A 275 -34.38 6.19 47.48
C LYS A 275 -34.65 7.37 48.39
N VAL A 276 -34.11 8.54 48.10
CA VAL A 276 -34.38 9.76 48.83
C VAL A 276 -35.80 10.27 48.49
N PRO A 277 -36.70 10.45 49.50
CA PRO A 277 -38.05 10.96 49.25
C PRO A 277 -38.03 12.31 48.54
N LYS A 278 -38.85 12.47 47.50
CA LYS A 278 -38.96 13.68 46.65
C LYS A 278 -37.77 13.98 45.73
N ALA A 279 -36.74 13.11 45.67
CA ALA A 279 -35.58 13.30 44.82
C ALA A 279 -35.46 12.14 43.82
N LYS A 280 -35.82 12.37 42.55
CA LYS A 280 -35.85 11.32 41.51
C LYS A 280 -34.46 10.77 41.11
N LYS A 281 -33.37 11.48 41.42
CA LYS A 281 -32.02 11.17 40.97
C LYS A 281 -31.10 10.65 42.09
N LEU A 282 -31.54 10.69 43.36
CA LEU A 282 -30.67 10.45 44.51
C LEU A 282 -30.98 9.11 45.17
N LEU A 283 -29.88 8.40 45.50
CA LEU A 283 -29.87 7.25 46.41
C LEU A 283 -29.12 7.63 47.69
N LYS A 284 -29.62 7.20 48.84
CA LYS A 284 -28.99 7.31 50.15
C LYS A 284 -28.38 5.95 50.48
N LEU A 285 -27.09 5.91 50.73
CA LEU A 285 -26.32 4.70 51.01
C LEU A 285 -25.77 4.76 52.42
N GLN A 286 -25.88 3.68 53.18
CA GLN A 286 -25.13 3.43 54.41
C GLN A 286 -23.95 2.54 54.06
N LEU A 287 -22.74 3.05 54.29
CA LEU A 287 -21.50 2.40 53.90
C LEU A 287 -20.71 1.97 55.12
N ASP A 288 -20.09 0.83 55.02
CA ASP A 288 -19.07 0.36 55.96
C ASP A 288 -17.69 0.53 55.29
N ASP A 289 -16.95 1.53 55.76
CA ASP A 289 -15.60 1.85 55.32
C ASP A 289 -14.50 1.34 56.28
N GLY A 290 -14.88 0.53 57.29
CA GLY A 290 -14.01 0.04 58.32
C GLY A 290 -13.64 1.06 59.42
N MET A 291 -14.25 2.27 59.40
CA MET A 291 -13.98 3.36 60.35
C MET A 291 -15.24 3.89 61.08
N GLY A 292 -16.24 3.07 61.25
CA GLY A 292 -17.44 3.41 62.02
C GLY A 292 -18.71 3.64 61.20
N GLY A 293 -18.62 3.46 59.89
CA GLY A 293 -19.77 3.63 59.00
C GLY A 293 -19.98 5.07 58.51
N ARG A 294 -20.54 5.21 57.33
CA ARG A 294 -20.73 6.50 56.65
C ARG A 294 -22.04 6.55 55.89
N GLN A 295 -22.76 7.65 55.97
CA GLN A 295 -23.89 7.90 55.07
C GLN A 295 -23.46 8.77 53.90
N VAL A 296 -23.81 8.34 52.69
CA VAL A 296 -23.52 9.08 51.45
C VAL A 296 -24.82 9.20 50.66
N VAL A 297 -25.03 10.39 50.03
CA VAL A 297 -26.13 10.62 49.11
C VAL A 297 -25.53 10.85 47.73
N SER A 298 -25.93 10.04 46.76
CA SER A 298 -25.36 10.08 45.42
C SER A 298 -26.42 10.15 44.31
N GLY A 299 -26.12 10.86 43.23
CA GLY A 299 -27.00 11.10 42.07
C GLY A 299 -27.12 9.90 41.11
N ILE A 300 -26.99 8.68 41.57
CA ILE A 300 -26.86 7.47 40.76
C ILE A 300 -28.17 6.69 40.54
N ALA A 301 -29.32 7.19 41.00
CA ALA A 301 -30.62 6.52 40.88
C ALA A 301 -31.10 6.32 39.43
N LYS A 302 -30.44 6.98 38.43
CA LYS A 302 -30.71 6.78 37.02
C LYS A 302 -30.11 5.45 36.48
N TRP A 303 -29.01 5.00 37.08
CA TRP A 303 -28.23 3.86 36.59
C TRP A 303 -28.30 2.64 37.49
N TYR A 304 -28.65 2.81 38.81
CA TYR A 304 -28.66 1.74 39.78
C TYR A 304 -29.98 1.75 40.58
N LYS A 305 -30.45 0.56 40.87
CA LYS A 305 -31.54 0.36 41.85
C LYS A 305 -30.93 0.09 43.22
N PRO A 306 -31.63 0.43 44.34
CA PRO A 306 -31.13 0.16 45.67
C PRO A 306 -30.71 -1.31 45.91
N GLU A 307 -31.52 -2.25 45.44
CA GLU A 307 -31.30 -3.69 45.55
C GLU A 307 -30.04 -4.18 44.84
N ASP A 308 -29.62 -3.46 43.80
CA ASP A 308 -28.40 -3.83 43.01
C ASP A 308 -27.10 -3.43 43.72
N LEU A 309 -27.17 -2.55 44.71
CA LEU A 309 -26.00 -1.98 45.38
C LEU A 309 -25.71 -2.58 46.75
N VAL A 310 -26.72 -3.03 47.46
CA VAL A 310 -26.54 -3.63 48.80
C VAL A 310 -25.60 -4.87 48.71
N GLY A 311 -24.60 -4.90 49.60
CA GLY A 311 -23.58 -5.94 49.65
C GLY A 311 -22.41 -5.75 48.66
N LYS A 312 -22.47 -4.73 47.77
CA LYS A 312 -21.36 -4.43 46.86
C LYS A 312 -20.30 -3.53 47.51
N LYS A 313 -19.05 -3.72 47.11
CA LYS A 313 -17.95 -2.81 47.43
C LYS A 313 -17.87 -1.73 46.36
N ILE A 314 -17.82 -0.50 46.80
CA ILE A 314 -17.74 0.71 45.96
C ILE A 314 -16.54 1.56 46.39
N ILE A 315 -16.04 2.38 45.47
CA ILE A 315 -15.04 3.40 45.80
C ILE A 315 -15.78 4.70 46.14
N VAL A 316 -15.41 5.30 47.26
CA VAL A 316 -15.96 6.59 47.71
C VAL A 316 -14.85 7.61 47.92
N VAL A 317 -15.15 8.87 47.65
CA VAL A 317 -14.30 9.99 48.07
C VAL A 317 -14.59 10.28 49.52
N ALA A 318 -13.67 9.90 50.40
CA ALA A 318 -13.92 9.89 51.84
C ALA A 318 -13.87 11.28 52.49
N ASN A 319 -13.20 12.22 51.91
CA ASN A 319 -12.98 13.58 52.41
C ASN A 319 -13.79 14.66 51.65
N LEU A 320 -14.79 14.25 50.87
CA LEU A 320 -15.74 15.18 50.26
C LEU A 320 -16.82 15.57 51.28
N LYS A 321 -17.08 16.89 51.40
CA LYS A 321 -18.14 17.43 52.26
C LYS A 321 -19.54 17.13 51.72
#